data_ef966b942a184fd1d06b2fa6d7cf6a97
#
_entry.id   ef966b942a184fd1d06b2fa6d7cf6a97
#
_cell.length_a   1.000
_cell.length_b   1.000
_cell.length_c   1.000
_cell.angle_alpha   90.00
_cell.angle_beta   90.00
_cell.angle_gamma   90.00
#
_symmetry.space_group_name_H-M   'P 1'
#
loop_
_entity.id
_entity.type
_entity.pdbx_description
1 polymer ?
#
loop_
_entity_poly.entity_id
_entity_poly.type
_entity_poly.pdbx_seq_one_letter_code
_entity_poly.pdbx_strand_id
1 'polypeptide(L)'
;LYFANMVIVKTEGGYAKCRIQTSVGTINCTLSSEDIAALTEAMRWVLTPGSVPVLLDEYDGHHAVDRLLHDVSFETYLCLDNLYQGFLMSKNEEAIVAMARIVYNGKKKIKEYKPYIRFGIIQWYTQLKTHFSMQFSNFFKRTEGGSAQSVVEAMNAQIRALTGGDVTKEKEIFAIDTWR
;
A
#
# COMPACT_ATOMS: atom_id res chain seq x y z
N LEU A 1 9.27 -13.53 -4.40
CA LEU A 1 9.15 -13.19 -5.83
C LEU A 1 8.77 -14.40 -6.70
N TYR A 2 9.33 -15.58 -6.45
CA TYR A 2 8.97 -16.79 -7.19
C TYR A 2 7.50 -17.20 -7.02
N PHE A 3 6.92 -16.95 -5.84
CA PHE A 3 5.56 -17.38 -5.50
C PHE A 3 4.45 -16.48 -6.04
N ALA A 4 4.74 -15.24 -6.39
CA ALA A 4 3.75 -14.35 -7.02
C ALA A 4 3.27 -14.85 -8.39
N ASN A 5 4.07 -15.70 -9.05
CA ASN A 5 3.77 -16.30 -10.35
C ASN A 5 3.49 -17.81 -10.25
N MET A 6 3.20 -18.31 -9.05
CA MET A 6 2.87 -19.70 -8.82
C MET A 6 1.36 -19.93 -9.00
N VAL A 7 1.01 -20.90 -9.82
CA VAL A 7 -0.35 -21.33 -10.04
C VAL A 7 -0.49 -22.80 -9.60
N ILE A 8 -1.46 -23.10 -8.76
CA ILE A 8 -1.83 -24.48 -8.42
C ILE A 8 -2.62 -25.03 -9.62
N VAL A 9 -2.04 -26.03 -10.29
CA VAL A 9 -2.64 -26.64 -11.48
C VAL A 9 -3.60 -27.76 -11.10
N LYS A 10 -3.25 -28.56 -10.07
CA LYS A 10 -4.04 -29.70 -9.61
C LYS A 10 -3.71 -30.03 -8.16
N THR A 11 -4.70 -30.46 -7.40
CA THR A 11 -4.52 -31.05 -6.08
C THR A 11 -4.94 -32.51 -6.10
N GLU A 12 -4.09 -33.41 -5.59
CA GLU A 12 -4.36 -34.85 -5.60
C GLU A 12 -3.57 -35.54 -4.48
N GLY A 13 -4.23 -36.37 -3.66
CA GLY A 13 -3.58 -37.20 -2.66
C GLY A 13 -2.78 -36.43 -1.59
N GLY A 14 -3.20 -35.21 -1.22
CA GLY A 14 -2.48 -34.37 -0.25
C GLY A 14 -1.30 -33.58 -0.85
N TYR A 15 -1.12 -33.62 -2.16
CA TYR A 15 -0.10 -32.86 -2.87
C TYR A 15 -0.73 -31.84 -3.81
N ALA A 16 -0.07 -30.68 -3.96
CA ALA A 16 -0.40 -29.66 -4.94
C ALA A 16 0.64 -29.64 -6.07
N LYS A 17 0.18 -29.86 -7.31
CA LYS A 17 1.02 -29.64 -8.50
C LYS A 17 0.97 -28.17 -8.85
N CYS A 18 2.13 -27.52 -8.82
CA CYS A 18 2.29 -26.09 -9.01
C CYS A 18 3.11 -25.81 -10.26
N ARG A 19 2.79 -24.71 -10.92
CA ARG A 19 3.55 -24.14 -12.03
C ARG A 19 4.00 -22.75 -11.65
N ILE A 20 5.32 -22.51 -11.75
CA ILE A 20 5.92 -21.21 -11.48
C ILE A 20 6.48 -20.66 -12.80
N GLN A 21 6.00 -19.49 -13.22
CA GLN A 21 6.53 -18.80 -14.39
C GLN A 21 7.72 -17.94 -13.95
N THR A 22 8.87 -18.14 -14.58
CA THR A 22 10.10 -17.36 -14.32
C THR A 22 10.57 -16.64 -15.58
N SER A 23 11.50 -15.72 -15.45
CA SER A 23 12.12 -15.03 -16.61
C SER A 23 12.92 -15.96 -17.52
N VAL A 24 13.33 -17.13 -17.01
CA VAL A 24 14.12 -18.13 -17.75
C VAL A 24 13.32 -19.35 -18.18
N GLY A 25 12.03 -19.40 -17.84
CA GLY A 25 11.13 -20.50 -18.21
C GLY A 25 10.12 -20.88 -17.15
N THR A 26 9.47 -22.01 -17.38
CA THR A 26 8.43 -22.55 -16.48
C THR A 26 9.01 -23.67 -15.62
N ILE A 27 8.83 -23.57 -14.31
CA ILE A 27 9.19 -24.60 -13.33
C ILE A 27 7.89 -25.29 -12.90
N ASN A 28 7.85 -26.62 -13.00
CA ASN A 28 6.80 -27.44 -12.44
C ASN A 28 7.31 -28.09 -11.16
N CYS A 29 6.57 -27.97 -10.06
CA CYS A 29 6.91 -28.57 -8.78
C CYS A 29 5.69 -29.21 -8.14
N THR A 30 5.94 -30.13 -7.22
CA THR A 30 4.88 -30.74 -6.40
C THR A 30 5.18 -30.39 -4.95
N LEU A 31 4.21 -29.80 -4.26
CA LEU A 31 4.29 -29.40 -2.87
C LEU A 31 3.43 -30.33 -2.03
N SER A 32 3.98 -30.83 -0.93
CA SER A 32 3.22 -31.52 0.11
C SER A 32 2.39 -30.55 0.95
N SER A 33 1.50 -31.04 1.78
CA SER A 33 0.79 -30.23 2.75
C SER A 33 1.75 -29.54 3.74
N GLU A 34 2.86 -30.20 4.08
CA GLU A 34 3.92 -29.68 4.97
C GLU A 34 4.68 -28.55 4.29
N ASP A 35 5.04 -28.70 3.01
CA ASP A 35 5.68 -27.66 2.22
C ASP A 35 4.78 -26.42 2.11
N ILE A 36 3.47 -26.62 1.87
CA ILE A 36 2.49 -25.52 1.80
C ILE A 36 2.38 -24.82 3.16
N ALA A 37 2.32 -25.57 4.25
CA ALA A 37 2.28 -25.00 5.60
C ALA A 37 3.55 -24.19 5.91
N ALA A 38 4.74 -24.73 5.59
CA ALA A 38 6.02 -24.05 5.79
C ALA A 38 6.10 -22.77 4.94
N LEU A 39 5.66 -22.81 3.68
CA LEU A 39 5.59 -21.63 2.81
C LEU A 39 4.61 -20.60 3.33
N THR A 40 3.43 -21.02 3.81
CA THR A 40 2.43 -20.13 4.39
C THR A 40 2.97 -19.42 5.62
N GLU A 41 3.66 -20.15 6.49
CA GLU A 41 4.28 -19.55 7.68
C GLU A 41 5.43 -18.59 7.31
N ALA A 42 6.29 -18.98 6.37
CA ALA A 42 7.35 -18.10 5.87
C ALA A 42 6.82 -16.81 5.21
N MET A 43 5.59 -16.85 4.67
CA MET A 43 4.93 -15.70 4.04
C MET A 43 3.94 -14.98 4.96
N ARG A 44 3.83 -15.37 6.22
CA ARG A 44 2.88 -14.80 7.18
C ARG A 44 3.00 -13.28 7.31
N TRP A 45 4.22 -12.76 7.20
CA TRP A 45 4.49 -11.32 7.21
C TRP A 45 3.77 -10.54 6.10
N VAL A 46 3.41 -11.21 4.99
CA VAL A 46 2.61 -10.60 3.91
C VAL A 46 1.17 -10.32 4.36
N LEU A 47 0.60 -11.24 5.15
CA LEU A 47 -0.78 -11.14 5.66
C LEU A 47 -0.87 -10.31 6.94
N THR A 48 0.21 -10.28 7.71
CA THR A 48 0.31 -9.50 8.96
C THR A 48 1.49 -8.55 8.86
N PRO A 49 1.39 -7.48 8.05
CA PRO A 49 2.47 -6.51 7.92
C PRO A 49 2.79 -5.91 9.28
N GLY A 50 4.09 -5.81 9.59
CA GLY A 50 4.56 -5.16 10.82
C GLY A 50 4.14 -3.69 10.89
N SER A 51 4.29 -3.09 12.07
CA SER A 51 3.99 -1.68 12.32
C SER A 51 5.09 -0.71 11.83
N VAL A 52 6.21 -1.24 11.35
CA VAL A 52 7.32 -0.43 10.82
C VAL A 52 7.20 -0.41 9.30
N PRO A 53 6.92 0.76 8.70
CA PRO A 53 6.82 0.86 7.25
C PRO A 53 8.16 0.57 6.57
N VAL A 54 8.13 -0.30 5.56
CA VAL A 54 9.28 -0.65 4.74
C VAL A 54 9.00 -0.24 3.31
N LEU A 55 9.81 0.69 2.79
CA LEU A 55 9.75 1.21 1.43
C LEU A 55 11.11 1.01 0.78
N LEU A 56 11.13 0.67 -0.50
CA LEU A 56 12.36 0.63 -1.28
C LEU A 56 12.82 2.07 -1.54
N ASP A 57 14.04 2.41 -1.12
CA ASP A 57 14.56 3.78 -1.13
C ASP A 57 14.73 4.35 -2.55
N GLU A 58 14.97 3.48 -3.54
CA GLU A 58 15.17 3.89 -4.93
C GLU A 58 14.60 2.88 -5.92
N TYR A 59 13.99 3.35 -7.00
CA TYR A 59 13.53 2.56 -8.11
C TYR A 59 13.74 3.29 -9.44
N ASP A 60 14.41 2.64 -10.41
CA ASP A 60 14.68 3.16 -11.75
C ASP A 60 15.36 4.56 -11.75
N GLY A 61 16.28 4.78 -10.79
CA GLY A 61 16.98 6.05 -10.60
C GLY A 61 16.13 7.17 -9.94
N HIS A 62 15.00 6.82 -9.35
CA HIS A 62 14.13 7.73 -8.60
C HIS A 62 14.14 7.39 -7.12
N HIS A 63 14.48 8.36 -6.28
CA HIS A 63 14.38 8.19 -4.84
C HIS A 63 12.91 8.21 -4.40
N ALA A 64 12.60 7.34 -3.45
CA ALA A 64 11.30 7.33 -2.81
C ALA A 64 11.12 8.55 -1.89
N VAL A 65 9.88 8.92 -1.63
CA VAL A 65 9.54 9.81 -0.51
C VAL A 65 9.96 9.15 0.81
N ASP A 66 10.06 9.95 1.89
CA ASP A 66 10.31 9.37 3.21
C ASP A 66 9.25 8.32 3.57
N ARG A 67 9.70 7.18 4.10
CA ARG A 67 8.82 6.03 4.39
C ARG A 67 7.74 6.31 5.44
N LEU A 68 7.95 7.33 6.28
CA LEU A 68 6.99 7.82 7.27
C LEU A 68 6.28 9.10 6.81
N LEU A 69 6.53 9.57 5.58
CA LEU A 69 6.00 10.79 5.00
C LEU A 69 6.47 12.08 5.71
N HIS A 70 7.68 12.11 6.29
CA HIS A 70 8.31 13.36 6.67
C HIS A 70 8.62 14.18 5.41
N ASP A 71 8.48 15.49 5.50
CA ASP A 71 8.64 16.43 4.38
C ASP A 71 7.71 16.18 3.18
N VAL A 72 6.60 15.47 3.43
CA VAL A 72 5.53 15.23 2.46
C VAL A 72 4.28 16.00 2.88
N SER A 73 3.68 16.75 1.95
CA SER A 73 2.49 17.55 2.25
C SER A 73 1.29 16.69 2.63
N PHE A 74 0.44 17.23 3.49
CA PHE A 74 -0.79 16.58 3.91
C PHE A 74 -1.74 16.27 2.73
N GLU A 75 -1.75 17.13 1.70
CA GLU A 75 -2.46 16.87 0.44
C GLU A 75 -1.99 15.57 -0.21
N THR A 76 -0.66 15.36 -0.26
CA THR A 76 -0.07 14.13 -0.83
C THR A 76 -0.48 12.90 -0.03
N TYR A 77 -0.49 12.99 1.31
CA TYR A 77 -1.00 11.90 2.16
C TYR A 77 -2.47 11.58 1.85
N LEU A 78 -3.34 12.59 1.76
CA LEU A 78 -4.76 12.39 1.44
C LEU A 78 -4.94 11.77 0.05
N CYS A 79 -4.12 12.19 -0.92
CA CYS A 79 -4.13 11.60 -2.27
C CYS A 79 -3.75 10.11 -2.24
N LEU A 80 -2.69 9.76 -1.51
CA LEU A 80 -2.28 8.37 -1.31
C LEU A 80 -3.37 7.54 -0.62
N ASP A 81 -4.03 8.10 0.41
CA ASP A 81 -5.13 7.40 1.11
C ASP A 81 -6.32 7.15 0.20
N ASN A 82 -6.72 8.13 -0.60
CA ASN A 82 -7.80 7.97 -1.58
C ASN A 82 -7.49 6.87 -2.59
N LEU A 83 -6.28 6.85 -3.14
CA LEU A 83 -5.85 5.81 -4.09
C LEU A 83 -5.85 4.43 -3.44
N TYR A 84 -5.36 4.33 -2.21
CA TYR A 84 -5.34 3.08 -1.47
C TYR A 84 -6.75 2.56 -1.19
N GLN A 85 -7.67 3.42 -0.71
CA GLN A 85 -9.08 3.05 -0.50
C GLN A 85 -9.75 2.64 -1.81
N GLY A 86 -9.51 3.40 -2.88
CA GLY A 86 -10.00 3.06 -4.22
C GLY A 86 -9.54 1.69 -4.68
N PHE A 87 -8.28 1.33 -4.43
CA PHE A 87 -7.76 0.00 -4.70
C PHE A 87 -8.44 -1.08 -3.85
N LEU A 88 -8.63 -0.86 -2.55
CA LEU A 88 -9.28 -1.83 -1.67
C LEU A 88 -10.71 -2.15 -2.13
N MET A 89 -11.42 -1.15 -2.63
CA MET A 89 -12.81 -1.29 -3.10
C MET A 89 -12.90 -1.92 -4.49
N SER A 90 -12.13 -1.43 -5.46
CA SER A 90 -12.25 -1.80 -6.87
C SER A 90 -11.29 -2.89 -7.33
N LYS A 91 -10.22 -3.14 -6.56
CA LYS A 91 -9.07 -3.99 -6.95
C LYS A 91 -8.38 -3.51 -8.24
N ASN A 92 -8.58 -2.25 -8.63
CA ASN A 92 -7.96 -1.69 -9.81
C ASN A 92 -6.48 -1.37 -9.56
N GLU A 93 -5.59 -2.07 -10.26
CA GLU A 93 -4.13 -1.91 -10.13
C GLU A 93 -3.63 -0.53 -10.58
N GLU A 94 -4.39 0.22 -11.38
CA GLU A 94 -4.02 1.58 -11.79
C GLU A 94 -3.90 2.53 -10.59
N ALA A 95 -4.70 2.30 -9.53
CA ALA A 95 -4.58 3.06 -8.30
C ALA A 95 -3.20 2.86 -7.64
N ILE A 96 -2.69 1.61 -7.65
CA ILE A 96 -1.36 1.29 -7.10
C ILE A 96 -0.26 1.92 -7.96
N VAL A 97 -0.43 1.90 -9.28
CA VAL A 97 0.51 2.57 -10.20
C VAL A 97 0.52 4.07 -9.96
N ALA A 98 -0.64 4.69 -9.68
CA ALA A 98 -0.72 6.09 -9.32
C ALA A 98 -0.02 6.39 -7.98
N MET A 99 -0.20 5.54 -6.95
CA MET A 99 0.53 5.65 -5.69
C MET A 99 2.05 5.55 -5.92
N ALA A 100 2.50 4.59 -6.73
CA ALA A 100 3.92 4.43 -7.04
C ALA A 100 4.51 5.66 -7.75
N ARG A 101 3.73 6.32 -8.62
CA ARG A 101 4.14 7.58 -9.27
C ARG A 101 4.32 8.74 -8.29
N ILE A 102 3.49 8.79 -7.24
CA ILE A 102 3.63 9.78 -6.17
C ILE A 102 4.87 9.48 -5.33
N VAL A 103 5.06 8.21 -4.96
CA VAL A 103 6.16 7.75 -4.10
C VAL A 103 7.52 7.92 -4.77
N TYR A 104 7.63 7.57 -6.06
CA TYR A 104 8.87 7.68 -6.84
C TYR A 104 8.79 8.85 -7.83
N ASN A 105 8.44 10.04 -7.31
CA ASN A 105 8.28 11.24 -8.12
C ASN A 105 9.65 11.80 -8.53
N GLY A 106 10.04 11.62 -9.79
CA GLY A 106 11.30 12.09 -10.32
C GLY A 106 11.16 12.84 -11.64
N LYS A 107 12.27 13.43 -12.12
CA LYS A 107 12.31 14.21 -13.37
C LYS A 107 12.00 13.41 -14.63
N LYS A 108 12.28 12.09 -14.61
CA LYS A 108 11.99 11.17 -15.71
C LYS A 108 10.79 10.32 -15.36
N LYS A 109 9.90 10.11 -16.33
CA LYS A 109 8.73 9.26 -16.16
C LYS A 109 9.16 7.78 -16.14
N ILE A 110 8.90 7.07 -15.07
CA ILE A 110 9.08 5.61 -15.01
C ILE A 110 8.12 4.96 -16.01
N LYS A 111 8.64 4.15 -16.91
CA LYS A 111 7.84 3.53 -17.99
C LYS A 111 6.91 2.44 -17.45
N GLU A 112 7.39 1.65 -16.50
CA GLU A 112 6.64 0.52 -15.96
C GLU A 112 7.01 0.29 -14.49
N TYR A 113 6.02 0.04 -13.66
CA TYR A 113 6.20 -0.43 -12.29
C TYR A 113 6.05 -1.95 -12.24
N LYS A 114 7.15 -2.63 -11.96
CA LYS A 114 7.17 -4.10 -11.85
C LYS A 114 6.23 -4.61 -10.74
N PRO A 115 5.70 -5.83 -10.85
CA PRO A 115 4.76 -6.39 -9.88
C PRO A 115 5.25 -6.32 -8.43
N TYR A 116 6.55 -6.53 -8.18
CA TYR A 116 7.11 -6.46 -6.83
C TYR A 116 7.12 -5.03 -6.26
N ILE A 117 7.25 -4.00 -7.10
CA ILE A 117 7.12 -2.60 -6.67
C ILE A 117 5.68 -2.31 -6.29
N ARG A 118 4.71 -2.69 -7.14
CA ARG A 118 3.28 -2.50 -6.86
C ARG A 118 2.88 -3.17 -5.55
N PHE A 119 3.34 -4.41 -5.34
CA PHE A 119 3.13 -5.13 -4.10
C PHE A 119 3.81 -4.42 -2.91
N GLY A 120 5.06 -3.97 -3.07
CA GLY A 120 5.80 -3.23 -2.05
C GLY A 120 5.10 -1.94 -1.63
N ILE A 121 4.50 -1.20 -2.56
CA ILE A 121 3.72 0.02 -2.28
C ILE A 121 2.49 -0.30 -1.42
N ILE A 122 1.75 -1.38 -1.72
CA ILE A 122 0.58 -1.78 -0.92
C ILE A 122 1.02 -2.14 0.50
N GLN A 123 2.08 -2.95 0.64
CA GLN A 123 2.60 -3.38 1.93
C GLN A 123 3.10 -2.19 2.75
N TRP A 124 3.89 -1.32 2.15
CA TRP A 124 4.37 -0.10 2.79
C TRP A 124 3.21 0.75 3.30
N TYR A 125 2.22 1.03 2.45
CA TYR A 125 1.11 1.90 2.84
C TYR A 125 0.22 1.27 3.92
N THR A 126 0.02 -0.05 3.88
CA THR A 126 -0.68 -0.79 4.94
C THR A 126 0.05 -0.67 6.28
N GLN A 127 1.39 -0.82 6.27
CA GLN A 127 2.24 -0.65 7.45
C GLN A 127 2.20 0.80 7.96
N LEU A 128 2.25 1.78 7.06
CA LEU A 128 2.16 3.21 7.39
C LEU A 128 0.82 3.54 8.08
N LYS A 129 -0.30 3.03 7.57
CA LYS A 129 -1.61 3.19 8.21
C LYS A 129 -1.65 2.54 9.59
N THR A 130 -1.07 1.37 9.75
CA THR A 130 -0.95 0.71 11.05
C THR A 130 -0.11 1.56 12.01
N HIS A 131 1.03 2.05 11.55
CA HIS A 131 1.90 2.94 12.32
C HIS A 131 1.14 4.20 12.78
N PHE A 132 0.48 4.90 11.87
CA PHE A 132 -0.30 6.09 12.20
C PHE A 132 -1.46 5.78 13.16
N SER A 133 -2.15 4.65 13.00
CA SER A 133 -3.22 4.27 13.92
C SER A 133 -2.73 4.01 15.35
N MET A 134 -1.49 3.54 15.50
CA MET A 134 -0.86 3.35 16.81
C MET A 134 -0.43 4.69 17.43
N GLN A 135 0.17 5.57 16.62
CA GLN A 135 0.64 6.89 17.07
C GLN A 135 -0.53 7.83 17.39
N PHE A 136 -1.56 7.82 16.55
CA PHE A 136 -2.71 8.71 16.64
C PHE A 136 -4.00 7.95 16.97
N SER A 137 -3.96 7.08 17.96
CA SER A 137 -5.08 6.18 18.32
C SER A 137 -6.42 6.90 18.54
N ASN A 138 -6.40 8.16 18.98
CA ASN A 138 -7.61 8.95 19.16
C ASN A 138 -8.29 9.36 17.84
N PHE A 139 -7.51 9.55 16.76
CA PHE A 139 -8.03 9.89 15.43
C PHE A 139 -8.62 8.68 14.70
N PHE A 140 -8.08 7.50 14.95
CA PHE A 140 -8.46 6.27 14.23
C PHE A 140 -9.44 5.40 15.03
N LYS A 141 -10.05 5.90 16.09
CA LYS A 141 -11.12 5.18 16.81
C LYS A 141 -12.30 4.99 15.86
N ARG A 142 -12.62 3.72 15.57
CA ARG A 142 -13.89 3.38 14.91
C ARG A 142 -15.03 3.83 15.79
N THR A 143 -15.86 4.74 15.30
CA THR A 143 -17.17 5.04 15.89
C THR A 143 -18.06 3.84 15.58
N GLU A 144 -18.46 3.09 16.58
CA GLU A 144 -19.44 2.02 16.42
C GLU A 144 -20.73 2.62 15.83
N GLY A 145 -21.14 2.15 14.63
CA GLY A 145 -22.38 2.54 13.96
C GLY A 145 -22.29 3.64 12.91
N GLY A 146 -21.11 4.19 12.62
CA GLY A 146 -20.93 5.15 11.51
C GLY A 146 -20.84 4.41 10.16
N SER A 147 -21.59 4.87 9.15
CA SER A 147 -21.29 4.53 7.75
C SER A 147 -19.82 4.80 7.49
N ALA A 148 -19.16 3.95 6.69
CA ALA A 148 -17.75 4.11 6.31
C ALA A 148 -17.56 5.38 5.44
N GLN A 149 -17.72 6.54 6.06
CA GLN A 149 -17.27 7.79 5.48
C GLN A 149 -15.75 7.66 5.30
N SER A 150 -15.26 7.93 4.12
CA SER A 150 -13.81 7.82 3.88
C SER A 150 -13.11 8.77 4.85
N VAL A 151 -11.97 8.36 5.38
CA VAL A 151 -11.15 9.21 6.28
C VAL A 151 -10.90 10.57 5.63
N VAL A 152 -10.74 10.59 4.32
CA VAL A 152 -10.54 11.79 3.51
C VAL A 152 -11.76 12.72 3.52
N GLU A 153 -12.98 12.19 3.39
CA GLU A 153 -14.20 13.01 3.46
C GLU A 153 -14.37 13.64 4.85
N ALA A 154 -14.11 12.84 5.90
CA ALA A 154 -14.16 13.34 7.27
C ALA A 154 -13.10 14.43 7.51
N MET A 155 -11.85 14.23 7.05
CA MET A 155 -10.79 15.22 7.16
C MET A 155 -11.08 16.48 6.35
N ASN A 156 -11.56 16.35 5.12
CA ASN A 156 -11.96 17.52 4.30
C ASN A 156 -13.09 18.31 4.96
N ALA A 157 -14.07 17.63 5.54
CA ALA A 157 -15.15 18.29 6.29
C ALA A 157 -14.62 19.05 7.51
N GLN A 158 -13.68 18.48 8.24
CA GLN A 158 -13.03 19.12 9.39
C GLN A 158 -12.20 20.35 8.96
N ILE A 159 -11.42 20.23 7.89
CA ILE A 159 -10.63 21.36 7.33
C ILE A 159 -11.56 22.50 6.94
N ARG A 160 -12.64 22.21 6.21
CA ARG A 160 -13.64 23.23 5.84
C ARG A 160 -14.30 23.89 7.06
N ALA A 161 -14.60 23.10 8.09
CA ALA A 161 -15.17 23.64 9.33
C ALA A 161 -14.17 24.57 10.05
N LEU A 162 -12.90 24.19 10.13
CA LEU A 162 -11.82 24.97 10.77
C LEU A 162 -11.49 26.25 10.02
N THR A 163 -11.54 26.22 8.69
CA THR A 163 -11.22 27.37 7.82
C THR A 163 -12.41 28.27 7.55
N GLY A 164 -13.62 27.84 7.94
CA GLY A 164 -14.87 28.54 7.58
C GLY A 164 -15.13 28.56 6.08
N GLY A 165 -14.53 27.63 5.31
CA GLY A 165 -14.62 27.60 3.84
C GLY A 165 -13.68 28.57 3.13
N ASP A 166 -12.72 29.17 3.82
CA ASP A 166 -11.69 30.03 3.22
C ASP A 166 -10.68 29.17 2.46
N VAL A 167 -10.74 29.24 1.12
CA VAL A 167 -9.92 28.45 0.19
C VAL A 167 -8.41 28.72 0.38
N THR A 168 -8.02 29.93 0.80
CA THR A 168 -6.62 30.27 1.02
C THR A 168 -6.07 29.51 2.23
N LYS A 169 -6.82 29.51 3.33
CA LYS A 169 -6.49 28.75 4.52
C LYS A 169 -6.53 27.24 4.31
N GLU A 170 -7.48 26.76 3.50
CA GLU A 170 -7.51 25.34 3.09
C GLU A 170 -6.20 24.94 2.40
N LYS A 171 -5.74 25.75 1.42
CA LYS A 171 -4.47 25.51 0.71
C LYS A 171 -3.27 25.53 1.64
N GLU A 172 -3.25 26.43 2.61
CA GLU A 172 -2.19 26.48 3.61
C GLU A 172 -2.15 25.19 4.45
N ILE A 173 -3.31 24.68 4.90
CA ILE A 173 -3.40 23.41 5.64
C ILE A 173 -2.95 22.24 4.78
N PHE A 174 -3.36 22.17 3.52
CA PHE A 174 -2.94 21.09 2.61
C PHE A 174 -1.44 21.09 2.32
N ALA A 175 -0.80 22.26 2.36
CA ALA A 175 0.64 22.40 2.16
C ALA A 175 1.50 22.05 3.40
N ILE A 176 0.88 21.92 4.59
CA ILE A 176 1.59 21.55 5.81
C ILE A 176 2.17 20.13 5.68
N ASP A 177 3.31 19.89 6.29
CA ASP A 177 3.90 18.56 6.44
C ASP A 177 2.93 17.60 7.14
N THR A 178 2.87 16.36 6.68
CA THR A 178 1.95 15.31 7.19
C THR A 178 2.07 15.10 8.72
N TRP A 179 3.21 15.44 9.32
CA TRP A 179 3.48 15.27 10.76
C TRP A 179 3.21 16.51 11.62
N ARG A 180 2.79 17.61 11.05
CA ARG A 180 2.47 18.86 11.77
C ARG A 180 0.99 19.08 11.93
#